data_e6db8bd9f0df1cc1957eb657c2450e3c
#
_entry.id   e6db8bd9f0df1cc1957eb657c2450e3c
#
_cell.length_a   1.000
_cell.length_b   1.000
_cell.length_c   1.000
_cell.angle_alpha   90.00
_cell.angle_beta   90.00
_cell.angle_gamma   90.00
#
_symmetry.space_group_name_H-M   'P 1'
#
loop_
_entity.id
_entity.type
_entity.pdbx_description
1 polymer ?
#
loop_
_entity_poly.entity_id
_entity_poly.type
_entity_poly.pdbx_seq_one_letter_code
_entity_poly.pdbx_strand_id
1 'polypeptide(L)'
;MLKGLAITPPVLGRISIGKVVEKNGKRLPEKDDQFTITSQVQLRDGWVAHPINEELRKAQEGKIRRIPIRLLFNAPELNFRAEYCLFDRQTGRPVCVGNGETCKRRGQDGIASLPCPSPDACPLAKGGACKPYGRLNVAIGDEDPLGSFVFRTTGFNSIRTLAARLQYLQAISGNRLACLPLELRLRGKSTRQSHGSPIFYVDITVRSGLSMEEALLQARELDEARQASGFDQVA
;
A
#
# COMPACT_ATOMS: atom_id res chain seq x y z
N MET A 1 7.10 6.37 -25.27
CA MET A 1 6.89 6.24 -23.81
C MET A 1 7.32 4.84 -23.39
N LEU A 2 8.00 4.70 -22.26
CA LEU A 2 8.40 3.40 -21.74
C LEU A 2 7.16 2.61 -21.30
N LYS A 3 7.04 1.34 -21.73
CA LYS A 3 5.93 0.47 -21.36
C LYS A 3 6.00 0.08 -19.86
N GLY A 4 4.86 0.00 -19.21
CA GLY A 4 4.75 -0.50 -17.83
C GLY A 4 5.07 0.51 -16.76
N LEU A 5 5.13 1.80 -17.07
CA LEU A 5 5.14 2.85 -16.07
C LEU A 5 3.74 2.98 -15.45
N ALA A 6 3.68 3.02 -14.13
CA ALA A 6 2.42 3.25 -13.43
C ALA A 6 1.97 4.71 -13.59
N ILE A 7 0.69 4.91 -13.86
CA ILE A 7 0.07 6.23 -13.80
C ILE A 7 -0.15 6.56 -12.33
N THR A 8 0.59 7.51 -11.81
CA THR A 8 0.44 7.96 -10.42
C THR A 8 0.65 9.46 -10.32
N PRO A 9 -0.06 10.17 -9.44
CA PRO A 9 0.28 11.52 -9.05
C PRO A 9 1.68 11.57 -8.43
N PRO A 10 2.27 12.76 -8.25
CA PRO A 10 3.54 12.94 -7.55
C PRO A 10 3.53 12.22 -6.20
N VAL A 11 4.57 11.43 -5.93
CA VAL A 11 4.69 10.71 -4.66
C VAL A 11 5.40 11.61 -3.65
N LEU A 12 4.69 12.03 -2.62
CA LEU A 12 5.19 12.91 -1.55
C LEU A 12 5.90 12.12 -0.45
N GLY A 13 5.47 10.88 -0.21
CA GLY A 13 6.03 10.12 0.90
C GLY A 13 5.62 8.65 0.91
N ARG A 14 5.90 8.03 2.04
CA ARG A 14 5.67 6.60 2.27
C ARG A 14 4.92 6.38 3.57
N ILE A 15 4.06 5.37 3.56
CA ILE A 15 3.39 4.85 4.75
C ILE A 15 4.00 3.48 5.04
N SER A 16 4.39 3.24 6.29
CA SER A 16 4.90 1.96 6.76
C SER A 16 4.26 1.56 8.09
N ILE A 17 4.32 0.26 8.42
CA ILE A 17 4.02 -0.26 9.75
C ILE A 17 5.35 -0.59 10.39
N GLY A 18 5.56 -0.10 11.61
CA GLY A 18 6.81 -0.30 12.32
C GLY A 18 7.85 0.77 12.07
N LYS A 19 8.94 0.62 12.75
CA LYS A 19 10.10 1.52 12.72
C LYS A 19 11.37 0.73 12.44
N VAL A 20 12.40 1.42 11.99
CA VAL A 20 13.74 0.86 11.91
C VAL A 20 14.46 1.20 13.21
N VAL A 21 14.94 0.19 13.91
CA VAL A 21 15.75 0.35 15.11
C VAL A 21 17.17 -0.12 14.84
N GLU A 22 18.13 0.53 15.47
CA GLU A 22 19.51 0.09 15.44
C GLU A 22 19.80 -0.87 16.61
N LYS A 23 20.17 -2.11 16.28
CA LYS A 23 20.61 -3.12 17.27
C LYS A 23 21.95 -3.67 16.84
N ASN A 24 22.97 -3.52 17.70
CA ASN A 24 24.35 -4.01 17.44
C ASN A 24 24.94 -3.45 16.12
N GLY A 25 24.78 -2.16 15.86
CA GLY A 25 25.27 -1.50 14.64
C GLY A 25 24.56 -1.91 13.35
N LYS A 26 23.46 -2.70 13.45
CA LYS A 26 22.66 -3.10 12.30
C LYS A 26 21.26 -2.49 12.41
N ARG A 27 20.80 -1.91 11.31
CA ARG A 27 19.42 -1.42 11.20
C ARG A 27 18.47 -2.58 10.93
N LEU A 28 17.60 -2.85 11.88
CA LEU A 28 16.61 -3.93 11.81
C LEU A 28 15.20 -3.34 11.83
N PRO A 29 14.30 -3.87 10.99
CA PRO A 29 12.89 -3.50 11.08
C PRO A 29 12.29 -4.09 12.37
N GLU A 30 11.73 -3.23 13.19
CA GLU A 30 10.95 -3.62 14.36
C GLU A 30 9.46 -3.48 14.05
N LYS A 31 8.70 -4.53 14.33
CA LYS A 31 7.24 -4.47 14.23
C LYS A 31 6.72 -3.49 15.27
N ASP A 32 5.82 -2.64 14.85
CA ASP A 32 5.15 -1.68 15.72
C ASP A 32 3.64 -1.80 15.51
N ASP A 33 2.87 -1.30 16.46
CA ASP A 33 1.41 -1.26 16.41
C ASP A 33 0.87 0.09 15.92
N GLN A 34 1.66 0.79 15.11
CA GLN A 34 1.33 2.10 14.55
C GLN A 34 1.85 2.27 13.13
N PHE A 35 1.24 3.21 12.41
CA PHE A 35 1.78 3.71 11.15
C PHE A 35 2.89 4.73 11.39
N THR A 36 3.81 4.80 10.44
CA THR A 36 4.81 5.86 10.32
C THR A 36 4.75 6.42 8.90
N ILE A 37 4.66 7.75 8.79
CA ILE A 37 4.62 8.46 7.52
C ILE A 37 5.92 9.22 7.36
N THR A 38 6.65 8.93 6.29
CA THR A 38 7.95 9.55 5.99
C THR A 38 7.90 10.22 4.63
N SER A 39 8.77 11.20 4.44
CA SER A 39 9.05 11.75 3.12
C SER A 39 9.78 10.71 2.24
N GLN A 40 10.12 11.08 1.01
CA GLN A 40 10.97 10.26 0.15
C GLN A 40 12.48 10.45 0.43
N VAL A 41 12.83 11.37 1.30
CA VAL A 41 14.23 11.69 1.63
C VAL A 41 14.73 10.77 2.74
N GLN A 42 15.91 10.21 2.52
CA GLN A 42 16.61 9.39 3.50
C GLN A 42 17.94 10.08 3.86
N LEU A 43 18.15 10.31 5.14
CA LEU A 43 19.41 10.80 5.70
C LEU A 43 20.23 9.63 6.29
N ARG A 44 21.42 9.93 6.81
CA ARG A 44 22.27 8.91 7.47
C ARG A 44 21.55 8.23 8.64
N ASP A 45 20.73 8.98 9.37
CA ASP A 45 20.02 8.50 10.56
C ASP A 45 18.67 7.83 10.26
N GLY A 46 18.22 7.86 9.00
CA GLY A 46 16.98 7.22 8.58
C GLY A 46 16.14 8.06 7.64
N TRP A 47 14.88 7.65 7.50
CA TRP A 47 13.90 8.38 6.70
C TRP A 47 13.43 9.62 7.45
N VAL A 48 13.33 10.74 6.75
CA VAL A 48 12.79 11.98 7.31
C VAL A 48 11.28 11.83 7.49
N ALA A 49 10.79 12.11 8.69
CA ALA A 49 9.35 12.10 8.97
C ALA A 49 8.65 13.18 8.12
N HIS A 50 7.49 12.84 7.56
CA HIS A 50 6.65 13.82 6.87
C HIS A 50 5.87 14.65 7.91
N PRO A 51 5.63 15.96 7.74
CA PRO A 51 4.90 16.80 8.70
C PRO A 51 3.55 16.20 9.12
N ILE A 52 2.81 15.63 8.18
CA ILE A 52 1.51 14.98 8.44
C ILE A 52 1.61 13.82 9.45
N ASN A 53 2.79 13.23 9.65
CA ASN A 53 3.00 12.21 10.68
C ASN A 53 2.76 12.76 12.09
N GLU A 54 3.28 13.95 12.37
CA GLU A 54 3.12 14.58 13.69
C GLU A 54 1.70 15.11 13.89
N GLU A 55 1.06 15.60 12.84
CA GLU A 55 -0.34 16.04 12.86
C GLU A 55 -1.27 14.89 13.22
N LEU A 56 -1.16 13.77 12.51
CA LEU A 56 -1.98 12.58 12.78
C LEU A 56 -1.66 11.95 14.15
N ARG A 57 -0.40 12.02 14.58
CA ARG A 57 0.01 11.53 15.88
C ARG A 57 -0.60 12.32 17.02
N LYS A 58 -0.64 13.64 16.90
CA LYS A 58 -1.31 14.53 17.87
C LYS A 58 -2.82 14.26 17.91
N ALA A 59 -3.44 14.12 16.74
CA ALA A 59 -4.88 13.87 16.64
C ALA A 59 -5.31 12.48 17.18
N GLN A 60 -4.38 11.55 17.37
CA GLN A 60 -4.65 10.19 17.84
C GLN A 60 -3.92 9.85 19.16
N GLU A 61 -3.64 10.85 19.98
CA GLU A 61 -3.07 10.65 21.33
C GLU A 61 -1.77 9.84 21.34
N GLY A 62 -0.92 10.04 20.36
CA GLY A 62 0.45 9.52 20.32
C GLY A 62 0.70 8.32 19.41
N LYS A 63 -0.31 7.56 18.98
CA LYS A 63 -0.14 6.42 18.07
C LYS A 63 -1.04 6.52 16.85
N ILE A 64 -0.46 6.53 15.66
CA ILE A 64 -1.22 6.55 14.40
C ILE A 64 -1.71 5.14 14.09
N ARG A 65 -2.97 4.87 14.33
CA ARG A 65 -3.62 3.59 13.99
C ARG A 65 -4.63 3.70 12.85
N ARG A 66 -4.95 4.93 12.45
CA ARG A 66 -5.86 5.26 11.38
C ARG A 66 -5.28 6.40 10.55
N ILE A 67 -5.39 6.29 9.23
CA ILE A 67 -4.98 7.35 8.31
C ILE A 67 -6.17 7.61 7.39
N PRO A 68 -6.79 8.80 7.44
CA PRO A 68 -7.82 9.16 6.48
C PRO A 68 -7.20 9.24 5.08
N ILE A 69 -7.82 8.55 4.13
CA ILE A 69 -7.32 8.49 2.76
C ILE A 69 -8.41 8.71 1.73
N ARG A 70 -7.97 9.04 0.52
CA ARG A 70 -8.70 8.84 -0.72
C ARG A 70 -7.89 7.98 -1.68
N LEU A 71 -8.58 7.17 -2.46
CA LEU A 71 -7.95 6.45 -3.55
C LEU A 71 -7.84 7.36 -4.78
N LEU A 72 -6.89 7.07 -5.65
CA LEU A 72 -6.57 7.92 -6.78
C LEU A 72 -7.44 7.60 -8.01
N PHE A 73 -7.86 6.34 -8.12
CA PHE A 73 -8.58 5.80 -9.28
C PHE A 73 -9.79 4.99 -8.85
N ASN A 74 -10.79 4.90 -9.73
CA ASN A 74 -11.93 4.01 -9.54
C ASN A 74 -11.57 2.53 -9.78
N ALA A 75 -10.53 2.26 -10.59
CA ALA A 75 -10.01 0.92 -10.85
C ALA A 75 -9.09 0.45 -9.72
N PRO A 76 -9.38 -0.65 -9.02
CA PRO A 76 -8.57 -1.17 -7.91
C PRO A 76 -7.12 -1.45 -8.27
N GLU A 77 -6.86 -1.99 -9.47
CA GLU A 77 -5.55 -2.37 -9.97
C GLU A 77 -4.63 -1.18 -10.25
N LEU A 78 -5.18 0.00 -10.47
CA LEU A 78 -4.41 1.25 -10.60
C LEU A 78 -3.97 1.79 -9.24
N ASN A 79 -4.74 1.52 -8.17
CA ASN A 79 -4.39 1.93 -6.81
C ASN A 79 -3.46 0.93 -6.14
N PHE A 80 -3.70 -0.37 -6.34
CA PHE A 80 -3.01 -1.44 -5.63
C PHE A 80 -2.43 -2.49 -6.57
N ARG A 81 -1.11 -2.67 -6.48
CA ARG A 81 -0.37 -3.72 -7.22
C ARG A 81 0.26 -4.67 -6.22
N ALA A 82 0.03 -5.95 -6.41
CA ALA A 82 0.62 -7.02 -5.61
C ALA A 82 1.22 -8.09 -6.52
N GLU A 83 2.50 -8.37 -6.32
CA GLU A 83 3.28 -9.29 -7.15
C GLU A 83 4.24 -10.09 -6.26
N TYR A 84 4.64 -11.27 -6.68
CA TYR A 84 5.77 -11.98 -6.09
C TYR A 84 7.07 -11.37 -6.61
N CYS A 85 7.93 -10.91 -5.71
CA CYS A 85 9.16 -10.23 -6.06
C CYS A 85 10.38 -10.90 -5.44
N LEU A 86 11.38 -11.13 -6.27
CA LEU A 86 12.73 -11.48 -5.85
C LEU A 86 13.63 -10.28 -6.14
N PHE A 87 14.27 -9.76 -5.09
CA PHE A 87 15.18 -8.61 -5.20
C PHE A 87 16.63 -9.06 -5.04
N ASP A 88 17.51 -8.47 -5.82
CA ASP A 88 18.94 -8.54 -5.57
C ASP A 88 19.30 -7.83 -4.26
N ARG A 89 20.05 -8.50 -3.40
CA ARG A 89 20.36 -7.99 -2.05
C ARG A 89 21.35 -6.84 -2.05
N GLN A 90 22.20 -6.73 -3.06
CA GLN A 90 23.23 -5.70 -3.14
C GLN A 90 22.66 -4.42 -3.77
N THR A 91 21.96 -4.57 -4.88
CA THR A 91 21.46 -3.44 -5.66
C THR A 91 20.05 -3.02 -5.30
N GLY A 92 19.28 -3.85 -4.59
CA GLY A 92 17.86 -3.62 -4.30
C GLY A 92 16.97 -3.67 -5.54
N ARG A 93 17.49 -4.09 -6.70
CA ARG A 93 16.73 -4.15 -7.96
C ARG A 93 15.96 -5.46 -8.07
N PRO A 94 14.77 -5.45 -8.68
CA PRO A 94 14.03 -6.68 -8.90
C PRO A 94 14.77 -7.58 -9.92
N VAL A 95 14.98 -8.83 -9.52
CA VAL A 95 15.53 -9.90 -10.38
C VAL A 95 14.40 -10.67 -11.05
N CYS A 96 13.32 -10.92 -10.32
CA CYS A 96 12.15 -11.60 -10.83
C CYS A 96 10.89 -10.96 -10.24
N VAL A 97 9.89 -10.73 -11.09
CA VAL A 97 8.57 -10.22 -10.70
C VAL A 97 7.51 -11.06 -11.39
N GLY A 98 6.58 -11.64 -10.63
CA GLY A 98 5.54 -12.52 -11.18
C GLY A 98 4.25 -12.50 -10.39
N ASN A 99 3.20 -13.03 -11.01
CA ASN A 99 1.84 -13.07 -10.45
C ASN A 99 1.40 -14.45 -9.92
N GLY A 100 2.27 -15.46 -10.02
CA GLY A 100 1.94 -16.84 -9.68
C GLY A 100 1.67 -17.72 -10.91
N GLU A 101 1.50 -17.14 -12.10
CA GLU A 101 1.33 -17.83 -13.38
C GLU A 101 2.50 -17.54 -14.32
N THR A 102 2.81 -16.25 -14.47
CA THR A 102 3.90 -15.76 -15.31
C THR A 102 4.81 -14.83 -14.52
N CYS A 103 6.07 -14.72 -14.93
CA CYS A 103 7.01 -13.77 -14.36
C CYS A 103 7.90 -13.16 -15.44
N LYS A 104 8.39 -11.95 -15.13
CA LYS A 104 9.49 -11.31 -15.84
C LYS A 104 10.75 -11.49 -15.01
N ARG A 105 11.73 -12.19 -15.57
CA ARG A 105 13.00 -12.49 -14.91
C ARG A 105 14.16 -11.91 -15.67
N ARG A 106 15.08 -11.27 -14.97
CA ARG A 106 16.34 -10.79 -15.53
C ARG A 106 17.33 -11.95 -15.58
N GLY A 107 17.79 -12.27 -16.79
CA GLY A 107 18.90 -13.18 -17.10
C GLY A 107 20.12 -12.42 -17.63
N GLN A 108 21.10 -13.17 -18.11
CA GLN A 108 22.31 -12.61 -18.75
C GLN A 108 21.95 -11.87 -20.06
N ASP A 109 21.03 -12.45 -20.83
CA ASP A 109 20.60 -11.92 -22.14
C ASP A 109 19.45 -10.90 -22.04
N GLY A 110 19.09 -10.43 -20.85
CA GLY A 110 18.02 -9.47 -20.65
C GLY A 110 16.85 -9.97 -19.82
N ILE A 111 15.64 -9.44 -20.08
CA ILE A 111 14.42 -9.79 -19.35
C ILE A 111 13.60 -10.78 -20.18
N ALA A 112 13.41 -11.99 -19.65
CA ALA A 112 12.58 -13.03 -20.23
C ALA A 112 11.24 -13.17 -19.51
N SER A 113 10.20 -13.51 -20.25
CA SER A 113 8.89 -13.92 -19.71
C SER A 113 8.89 -15.43 -19.52
N LEU A 114 8.65 -15.90 -18.31
CA LEU A 114 8.74 -17.31 -17.91
C LEU A 114 7.51 -17.71 -17.08
N PRO A 115 7.18 -19.01 -16.95
CA PRO A 115 6.20 -19.49 -15.98
C PRO A 115 6.63 -19.14 -14.55
N CYS A 116 5.66 -18.75 -13.72
CA CYS A 116 5.86 -18.49 -12.30
C CYS A 116 5.10 -19.53 -11.47
N PRO A 117 5.81 -20.51 -10.87
CA PRO A 117 5.15 -21.57 -10.08
C PRO A 117 4.79 -21.13 -8.66
N SER A 118 4.75 -19.83 -8.37
CA SER A 118 4.64 -19.24 -7.02
C SER A 118 5.86 -19.52 -6.14
N PRO A 119 6.07 -18.81 -5.03
CA PRO A 119 7.23 -19.00 -4.15
C PRO A 119 7.35 -20.41 -3.58
N ASP A 120 6.22 -21.07 -3.33
CA ASP A 120 6.21 -22.39 -2.69
C ASP A 120 6.83 -23.50 -3.57
N ALA A 121 6.68 -23.39 -4.89
CA ALA A 121 7.22 -24.34 -5.86
C ALA A 121 8.44 -23.80 -6.64
N CYS A 122 8.85 -22.56 -6.40
CA CYS A 122 9.94 -21.92 -7.15
C CYS A 122 11.32 -22.22 -6.55
N PRO A 123 12.25 -22.83 -7.30
CA PRO A 123 13.60 -23.11 -6.81
C PRO A 123 14.37 -21.86 -6.33
N LEU A 124 14.09 -20.68 -6.94
CA LEU A 124 14.73 -19.41 -6.60
C LEU A 124 14.14 -18.76 -5.33
N ALA A 125 13.01 -19.24 -4.84
CA ALA A 125 12.37 -18.72 -3.65
C ALA A 125 12.88 -19.35 -2.35
N LYS A 126 13.85 -20.25 -2.42
CA LYS A 126 14.44 -20.94 -1.24
C LYS A 126 14.86 -19.91 -0.19
N GLY A 127 14.61 -20.23 1.09
CA GLY A 127 14.91 -19.35 2.22
C GLY A 127 14.07 -18.08 2.26
N GLY A 128 12.91 -18.04 1.60
CA GLY A 128 12.01 -16.88 1.56
C GLY A 128 12.58 -15.71 0.76
N ALA A 129 13.40 -15.97 -0.24
CA ALA A 129 14.01 -14.94 -1.08
C ALA A 129 12.97 -14.24 -1.96
N CYS A 130 11.98 -14.96 -2.50
CA CYS A 130 10.84 -14.41 -3.22
C CYS A 130 9.65 -14.24 -2.27
N LYS A 131 9.08 -13.04 -2.23
CA LYS A 131 7.99 -12.70 -1.31
C LYS A 131 6.89 -11.96 -2.05
N PRO A 132 5.64 -12.07 -1.58
CA PRO A 132 4.60 -11.16 -2.03
C PRO A 132 4.99 -9.71 -1.66
N TYR A 133 4.75 -8.80 -2.58
CA TYR A 133 5.08 -7.38 -2.43
C TYR A 133 3.93 -6.53 -2.93
N GLY A 134 3.22 -5.90 -1.99
CA GLY A 134 2.10 -5.00 -2.27
C GLY A 134 2.51 -3.54 -2.20
N ARG A 135 1.97 -2.74 -3.13
CA ARG A 135 2.11 -1.28 -3.18
C ARG A 135 0.74 -0.67 -3.39
N LEU A 136 0.28 0.11 -2.44
CA LEU A 136 -0.96 0.87 -2.49
C LEU A 136 -0.63 2.37 -2.55
N ASN A 137 -1.14 3.05 -3.56
CA ASN A 137 -1.03 4.51 -3.69
C ASN A 137 -2.32 5.16 -3.18
N VAL A 138 -2.18 6.16 -2.32
CA VAL A 138 -3.30 6.89 -1.71
C VAL A 138 -2.97 8.37 -1.55
N ALA A 139 -3.98 9.24 -1.58
CA ALA A 139 -3.88 10.58 -1.01
C ALA A 139 -4.20 10.51 0.48
N ILE A 140 -3.53 11.30 1.33
CA ILE A 140 -3.84 11.41 2.75
C ILE A 140 -4.68 12.66 2.97
N GLY A 141 -5.83 12.51 3.65
CA GLY A 141 -6.78 13.59 3.84
C GLY A 141 -7.55 13.96 2.57
N ASP A 142 -8.07 15.15 2.53
CA ASP A 142 -8.90 15.66 1.44
C ASP A 142 -8.32 16.97 0.82
N GLU A 143 -7.24 17.51 1.39
CA GLU A 143 -6.73 18.85 1.07
C GLU A 143 -5.84 18.89 -0.17
N ASP A 144 -5.04 17.84 -0.41
CA ASP A 144 -4.13 17.77 -1.57
C ASP A 144 -4.45 16.54 -2.45
N PRO A 145 -5.31 16.72 -3.47
CA PRO A 145 -5.63 15.65 -4.41
C PRO A 145 -4.49 15.34 -5.40
N LEU A 146 -3.46 16.19 -5.48
CA LEU A 146 -2.36 16.06 -6.44
C LEU A 146 -1.16 15.30 -5.86
N GLY A 147 -1.12 15.12 -4.55
CA GLY A 147 -0.06 14.39 -3.86
C GLY A 147 -0.46 12.97 -3.50
N SER A 148 0.48 12.04 -3.57
CA SER A 148 0.22 10.65 -3.16
C SER A 148 1.27 10.12 -2.20
N PHE A 149 0.86 9.10 -1.43
CA PHE A 149 1.71 8.34 -0.53
C PHE A 149 1.66 6.86 -0.90
N VAL A 150 2.80 6.18 -0.79
CA VAL A 150 2.89 4.76 -1.11
C VAL A 150 2.97 3.95 0.17
N PHE A 151 1.94 3.14 0.44
CA PHE A 151 2.01 2.08 1.44
C PHE A 151 2.63 0.83 0.81
N ARG A 152 3.69 0.29 1.44
CA ARG A 152 4.38 -0.92 0.99
C ARG A 152 4.30 -2.01 2.03
N THR A 153 4.02 -3.23 1.59
CA THR A 153 3.92 -4.38 2.48
C THR A 153 4.36 -5.68 1.80
N THR A 154 5.00 -6.55 2.58
CA THR A 154 5.26 -7.96 2.22
C THR A 154 4.35 -8.90 3.01
N GLY A 155 3.50 -8.37 3.87
CA GLY A 155 2.58 -9.14 4.71
C GLY A 155 1.38 -9.64 3.91
N PHE A 156 1.28 -10.94 3.71
CA PHE A 156 0.20 -11.57 2.93
C PHE A 156 -1.19 -11.21 3.45
N ASN A 157 -1.37 -11.10 4.77
CA ASN A 157 -2.65 -10.70 5.36
C ASN A 157 -3.09 -9.31 4.89
N SER A 158 -2.16 -8.32 4.89
CA SER A 158 -2.45 -6.98 4.37
C SER A 158 -2.77 -7.03 2.88
N ILE A 159 -1.96 -7.72 2.09
CA ILE A 159 -2.15 -7.82 0.63
C ILE A 159 -3.53 -8.38 0.29
N ARG A 160 -3.88 -9.53 0.88
CA ARG A 160 -5.18 -10.17 0.67
C ARG A 160 -6.34 -9.27 1.10
N THR A 161 -6.21 -8.65 2.27
CA THR A 161 -7.27 -7.78 2.80
C THR A 161 -7.48 -6.56 1.93
N LEU A 162 -6.40 -5.88 1.54
CA LEU A 162 -6.46 -4.69 0.69
C LEU A 162 -7.09 -5.02 -0.67
N ALA A 163 -6.64 -6.09 -1.34
CA ALA A 163 -7.21 -6.51 -2.62
C ALA A 163 -8.72 -6.78 -2.53
N ALA A 164 -9.14 -7.55 -1.52
CA ALA A 164 -10.56 -7.88 -1.33
C ALA A 164 -11.41 -6.64 -0.99
N ARG A 165 -10.89 -5.71 -0.16
CA ARG A 165 -11.61 -4.48 0.20
C ARG A 165 -11.78 -3.54 -0.96
N LEU A 166 -10.75 -3.37 -1.78
CA LEU A 166 -10.83 -2.49 -2.95
C LEU A 166 -11.90 -2.95 -3.94
N GLN A 167 -11.94 -4.25 -4.24
CA GLN A 167 -12.96 -4.83 -5.12
C GLN A 167 -14.37 -4.68 -4.51
N TYR A 168 -14.53 -4.98 -3.22
CA TYR A 168 -15.79 -4.83 -2.53
C TYR A 168 -16.29 -3.38 -2.55
N LEU A 169 -15.44 -2.43 -2.18
CA LEU A 169 -15.77 -1.01 -2.12
C LEU A 169 -16.07 -0.44 -3.51
N GLN A 170 -15.37 -0.88 -4.55
CA GLN A 170 -15.69 -0.53 -5.93
C GLN A 170 -17.10 -0.98 -6.30
N ALA A 171 -17.44 -2.24 -6.03
CA ALA A 171 -18.73 -2.80 -6.38
C ALA A 171 -19.90 -2.08 -5.68
N ILE A 172 -19.80 -1.84 -4.36
CA ILE A 172 -20.90 -1.19 -3.61
C ILE A 172 -21.02 0.31 -3.88
N SER A 173 -19.94 0.98 -4.30
CA SER A 173 -19.96 2.41 -4.64
C SER A 173 -20.47 2.70 -6.05
N GLY A 174 -20.79 1.69 -6.84
CA GLY A 174 -21.12 1.86 -8.25
C GLY A 174 -19.97 2.48 -9.02
N ASN A 175 -18.75 1.91 -8.85
CA ASN A 175 -17.51 2.37 -9.49
C ASN A 175 -17.06 3.79 -9.10
N ARG A 176 -17.36 4.24 -7.87
CA ARG A 176 -16.92 5.55 -7.33
C ARG A 176 -15.84 5.40 -6.25
N LEU A 177 -14.94 4.45 -6.43
CA LEU A 177 -13.92 4.09 -5.45
C LEU A 177 -13.03 5.27 -5.05
N ALA A 178 -12.65 6.12 -6.02
CA ALA A 178 -11.82 7.31 -5.79
C ALA A 178 -12.54 8.45 -5.03
N CYS A 179 -13.86 8.38 -4.96
CA CYS A 179 -14.68 9.39 -4.29
C CYS A 179 -15.08 8.97 -2.86
N LEU A 180 -14.86 7.70 -2.48
CA LEU A 180 -15.19 7.23 -1.13
C LEU A 180 -14.30 7.86 -0.06
N PRO A 181 -14.88 8.36 1.05
CA PRO A 181 -14.12 8.78 2.23
C PRO A 181 -13.67 7.53 3.01
N LEU A 182 -12.42 7.16 2.81
CA LEU A 182 -11.84 5.93 3.37
C LEU A 182 -10.77 6.22 4.42
N GLU A 183 -10.41 5.21 5.17
CA GLU A 183 -9.23 5.22 6.03
C GLU A 183 -8.44 3.90 5.94
N LEU A 184 -7.12 3.99 6.00
CA LEU A 184 -6.29 2.84 6.36
C LEU A 184 -6.40 2.61 7.85
N ARG A 185 -6.66 1.37 8.23
CA ARG A 185 -6.77 0.98 9.64
C ARG A 185 -5.81 -0.15 9.96
N LEU A 186 -5.04 0.02 11.01
CA LEU A 186 -4.20 -1.04 11.53
C LEU A 186 -5.03 -1.98 12.40
N ARG A 187 -5.05 -3.26 12.03
CA ARG A 187 -5.74 -4.34 12.73
C ARG A 187 -4.74 -5.30 13.32
N GLY A 188 -5.03 -5.77 14.52
CA GLY A 188 -4.29 -6.84 15.18
C GLY A 188 -5.09 -8.13 15.18
N LYS A 189 -4.41 -9.27 14.95
CA LYS A 189 -4.98 -10.60 15.18
C LYS A 189 -3.92 -11.50 15.81
N SER A 190 -4.35 -12.39 16.70
CA SER A 190 -3.50 -13.45 17.23
C SER A 190 -3.92 -14.78 16.62
N THR A 191 -2.95 -15.64 16.39
CA THR A 191 -3.14 -17.00 15.87
C THR A 191 -2.34 -18.00 16.68
N ARG A 192 -2.65 -19.29 16.56
CA ARG A 192 -1.84 -20.35 17.19
C ARG A 192 -0.38 -20.31 16.71
N GLN A 193 -0.16 -20.02 15.42
CA GLN A 193 1.18 -19.91 14.83
C GLN A 193 1.96 -18.69 15.34
N SER A 194 1.28 -17.65 15.83
CA SER A 194 1.93 -16.48 16.43
C SER A 194 2.18 -16.63 17.92
N HIS A 195 1.92 -17.80 18.50
CA HIS A 195 2.06 -18.07 19.94
C HIS A 195 1.37 -16.98 20.81
N GLY A 196 0.18 -16.55 20.39
CA GLY A 196 -0.57 -15.50 21.08
C GLY A 196 -0.11 -14.06 20.83
N SER A 197 1.05 -13.86 20.22
CA SER A 197 1.53 -12.52 19.87
C SER A 197 0.67 -11.89 18.77
N PRO A 198 0.33 -10.60 18.88
CA PRO A 198 -0.47 -9.93 17.86
C PRO A 198 0.33 -9.75 16.56
N ILE A 199 -0.30 -10.12 15.45
CA ILE A 199 0.20 -9.83 14.10
C ILE A 199 -0.62 -8.66 13.57
N PHE A 200 0.05 -7.56 13.23
CA PHE A 200 -0.60 -6.39 12.66
C PHE A 200 -0.69 -6.47 11.15
N TYR A 201 -1.82 -6.06 10.60
CA TYR A 201 -2.08 -5.96 9.15
C TYR A 201 -2.95 -4.75 8.86
N VAL A 202 -2.91 -4.28 7.61
CA VAL A 202 -3.68 -3.11 7.16
C VAL A 202 -5.00 -3.55 6.53
N ASP A 203 -6.05 -2.85 6.90
CA ASP A 203 -7.39 -2.91 6.33
C ASP A 203 -7.75 -1.55 5.73
N ILE A 204 -8.72 -1.51 4.82
CA ILE A 204 -9.37 -0.30 4.32
C ILE A 204 -10.82 -0.35 4.76
N THR A 205 -11.28 0.74 5.39
CA THR A 205 -12.67 0.89 5.84
C THR A 205 -13.20 2.26 5.46
N VAL A 206 -14.51 2.44 5.53
CA VAL A 206 -15.10 3.78 5.56
C VAL A 206 -14.51 4.55 6.73
N ARG A 207 -14.29 5.83 6.53
CA ARG A 207 -13.73 6.75 7.53
C ARG A 207 -14.54 6.72 8.81
N SER A 208 -13.84 6.67 9.94
CA SER A 208 -14.47 6.67 11.26
C SER A 208 -15.42 7.86 11.44
N GLY A 209 -16.60 7.59 12.02
CA GLY A 209 -17.65 8.59 12.22
C GLY A 209 -18.68 8.66 11.09
N LEU A 210 -18.47 7.93 9.98
CA LEU A 210 -19.44 7.82 8.89
C LEU A 210 -20.05 6.42 8.83
N SER A 211 -21.33 6.34 8.56
CA SER A 211 -21.98 5.11 8.11
C SER A 211 -21.62 4.80 6.66
N MET A 212 -21.91 3.59 6.21
CA MET A 212 -21.73 3.21 4.80
C MET A 212 -22.62 4.05 3.88
N GLU A 213 -23.86 4.32 4.29
CA GLU A 213 -24.82 5.12 3.51
C GLU A 213 -24.35 6.55 3.34
N GLU A 214 -23.89 7.18 4.42
CA GLU A 214 -23.32 8.54 4.37
C GLU A 214 -22.07 8.58 3.48
N ALA A 215 -21.20 7.59 3.54
CA ALA A 215 -20.01 7.54 2.70
C ALA A 215 -20.36 7.37 1.22
N LEU A 216 -21.37 6.58 0.89
CA LEU A 216 -21.85 6.41 -0.49
C LEU A 216 -22.52 7.69 -1.02
N LEU A 217 -23.26 8.41 -0.17
CA LEU A 217 -23.86 9.70 -0.53
C LEU A 217 -22.76 10.73 -0.84
N GLN A 218 -21.78 10.90 0.07
CA GLN A 218 -20.63 11.79 -0.14
C GLN A 218 -19.82 11.42 -1.40
N ALA A 219 -19.66 10.13 -1.67
CA ALA A 219 -18.96 9.67 -2.87
C ALA A 219 -19.70 10.06 -4.15
N ARG A 220 -21.04 10.02 -4.15
CA ARG A 220 -21.87 10.43 -5.30
C ARG A 220 -21.78 11.94 -5.52
N GLU A 221 -21.94 12.73 -4.47
CA GLU A 221 -21.84 14.19 -4.52
C GLU A 221 -20.47 14.64 -5.04
N LEU A 222 -19.40 14.02 -4.56
CA LEU A 222 -18.04 14.33 -5.03
C LEU A 222 -17.81 13.94 -6.48
N ASP A 223 -18.35 12.80 -6.91
CA ASP A 223 -18.26 12.32 -8.29
C ASP A 223 -18.98 13.30 -9.25
N GLU A 224 -20.20 13.70 -8.91
CA GLU A 224 -20.98 14.68 -9.66
C GLU A 224 -20.27 16.05 -9.75
N ALA A 225 -19.69 16.51 -8.63
CA ALA A 225 -18.92 17.75 -8.61
C ALA A 225 -17.66 17.70 -9.49
N ARG A 226 -16.96 16.55 -9.49
CA ARG A 226 -15.80 16.31 -10.35
C ARG A 226 -16.18 16.30 -11.83
N GLN A 227 -17.23 15.59 -12.19
CA GLN A 227 -17.75 15.58 -13.56
C GLN A 227 -18.16 16.98 -14.04
N ALA A 228 -18.85 17.73 -13.20
CA ALA A 228 -19.25 19.11 -13.51
C ALA A 228 -18.05 20.05 -13.72
N SER A 229 -16.91 19.79 -13.05
CA SER A 229 -15.67 20.54 -13.24
C SER A 229 -14.80 20.04 -14.41
N GLY A 230 -15.24 19.04 -15.15
CA GLY A 230 -14.49 18.42 -16.25
C GLY A 230 -13.39 17.46 -15.81
N PHE A 231 -13.38 17.06 -14.52
CA PHE A 231 -12.48 16.03 -14.03
C PHE A 231 -13.04 14.65 -14.40
N ASP A 232 -12.42 13.98 -15.36
CA ASP A 232 -12.81 12.64 -15.80
C ASP A 232 -11.64 11.67 -15.67
N GLN A 233 -11.93 10.46 -15.20
CA GLN A 233 -10.96 9.36 -15.18
C GLN A 233 -11.22 8.45 -16.37
N VAL A 234 -10.71 8.84 -17.51
CA VAL A 234 -10.70 7.97 -18.70
C VAL A 234 -9.70 6.85 -18.46
N ALA A 235 -10.20 5.62 -18.40
CA ALA A 235 -9.38 4.41 -18.25
C ALA A 235 -8.62 4.06 -19.53
#